data_a08f80f56ff44a8b282828601e3265d1
#
_entry.id   a08f80f56ff44a8b282828601e3265d1
#
_cell.length_a   1.000
_cell.length_b   1.000
_cell.length_c   1.000
_cell.angle_alpha   90.00
_cell.angle_beta   90.00
_cell.angle_gamma   90.00
#
_symmetry.space_group_name_H-M   'P 1'
#
loop_
_entity.id
_entity.type
_entity.pdbx_description
1 polymer ?
#
loop_
_entity_poly.entity_id
_entity_poly.type
_entity_poly.pdbx_seq_one_letter_code
_entity_poly.pdbx_strand_id
1 'polypeptide(L)'
;MHGEEIQEAVREVVDGGWYLQGASNRKFEEQYADFCHANYCVGCANGLDALTLSLRSLMEMGEMSEGDEVIVPANTYIATILAITENHLKAVLVEPRIDTFQIDVQLIEEAITPRTKAIMLVNLYGKNAYTPLIGDICQKYHLRLL
;
A
#
# COMPACT_ATOMS: atom_id res chain seq x y z
N MET A 1 6.08 -5.08 28.72
CA MET A 1 4.94 -4.69 27.87
C MET A 1 4.65 -3.22 28.16
N HIS A 2 4.49 -2.36 27.14
CA HIS A 2 4.47 -0.89 27.19
C HIS A 2 3.19 -0.26 27.77
N GLY A 3 2.55 -0.89 28.78
CA GLY A 3 1.24 -0.45 29.29
C GLY A 3 1.23 0.94 29.94
N GLU A 4 2.27 1.28 30.69
CA GLU A 4 2.36 2.59 31.36
C GLU A 4 2.62 3.71 30.37
N GLU A 5 3.53 3.49 29.40
CA GLU A 5 3.85 4.45 28.33
C GLU A 5 2.62 4.76 27.46
N ILE A 6 1.83 3.73 27.12
CA ILE A 6 0.58 3.89 26.36
C ILE A 6 -0.44 4.69 27.15
N GLN A 7 -0.61 4.38 28.47
CA GLN A 7 -1.56 5.09 29.31
C GLN A 7 -1.20 6.56 29.48
N GLU A 8 0.09 6.88 29.60
CA GLU A 8 0.57 8.26 29.70
C GLU A 8 0.31 9.03 28.41
N ALA A 9 0.66 8.46 27.26
CA ALA A 9 0.41 9.07 25.95
C ALA A 9 -1.08 9.32 25.67
N VAL A 10 -1.96 8.39 26.07
CA VAL A 10 -3.41 8.58 25.97
C VAL A 10 -3.90 9.70 26.89
N ARG A 11 -3.39 9.73 28.13
CA ARG A 11 -3.76 10.76 29.12
C ARG A 11 -3.38 12.15 28.62
N GLU A 12 -2.17 12.33 28.09
CA GLU A 12 -1.73 13.62 27.52
C GLU A 12 -2.71 14.15 26.46
N VAL A 13 -3.18 13.28 25.57
CA VAL A 13 -4.15 13.67 24.52
C VAL A 13 -5.51 14.01 25.12
N VAL A 14 -5.99 13.21 26.07
CA VAL A 14 -7.30 13.42 26.70
C VAL A 14 -7.30 14.70 27.52
N ASP A 15 -6.29 14.95 28.32
CA ASP A 15 -6.17 16.15 29.17
C ASP A 15 -5.95 17.42 28.31
N GLY A 16 -5.25 17.28 27.17
CA GLY A 16 -5.04 18.35 26.22
C GLY A 16 -6.28 18.74 25.41
N GLY A 17 -7.28 17.89 25.33
CA GLY A 17 -8.57 18.16 24.64
C GLY A 17 -8.52 18.26 23.12
N TRP A 18 -7.36 18.04 22.49
CA TRP A 18 -7.21 18.06 21.03
C TRP A 18 -7.12 16.64 20.47
N TYR A 19 -8.24 16.09 20.06
CA TYR A 19 -8.39 14.68 19.69
C TYR A 19 -8.18 14.35 18.22
N LEU A 20 -8.26 15.34 17.32
CA LEU A 20 -8.18 15.14 15.87
C LEU A 20 -7.00 15.90 15.27
N GLN A 21 -6.18 15.21 14.49
CA GLN A 21 -5.03 15.79 13.76
C GLN A 21 -4.14 16.70 14.62
N GLY A 22 -3.93 16.31 15.89
CA GLY A 22 -3.16 17.07 16.87
C GLY A 22 -1.64 16.87 16.76
N ALA A 23 -0.93 17.30 17.80
CA ALA A 23 0.52 17.18 17.87
C ALA A 23 1.01 15.72 17.83
N SER A 24 0.24 14.80 18.43
CA SER A 24 0.58 13.37 18.44
C SER A 24 0.54 12.74 17.03
N ASN A 25 -0.40 13.17 16.17
CA ASN A 25 -0.43 12.72 14.78
C ASN A 25 0.82 13.20 14.02
N ARG A 26 1.16 14.48 14.12
CA ARG A 26 2.37 15.04 13.48
C ARG A 26 3.64 14.33 13.95
N LYS A 27 3.77 14.13 15.26
CA LYS A 27 4.91 13.40 15.84
C LYS A 27 5.01 11.97 15.31
N PHE A 28 3.87 11.29 15.17
CA PHE A 28 3.83 9.95 14.56
C PHE A 28 4.28 9.98 13.11
N GLU A 29 3.74 10.91 12.30
CA GLU A 29 4.08 11.05 10.88
C GLU A 29 5.58 11.31 10.68
N GLU A 30 6.17 12.20 11.47
CA GLU A 30 7.61 12.50 11.44
C GLU A 30 8.45 11.26 11.82
N GLN A 31 8.14 10.61 12.95
CA GLN A 31 8.87 9.45 13.42
C GLN A 31 8.74 8.24 12.49
N TYR A 32 7.56 8.04 11.90
CA TYR A 32 7.33 6.93 10.99
C TYR A 32 8.00 7.17 9.62
N ALA A 33 8.02 8.40 9.14
CA ALA A 33 8.80 8.78 7.97
C ALA A 33 10.29 8.48 8.18
N ASP A 34 10.86 8.90 9.31
CA ASP A 34 12.26 8.62 9.67
C ASP A 34 12.53 7.11 9.74
N PHE A 35 11.64 6.36 10.41
CA PHE A 35 11.77 4.90 10.52
C PHE A 35 11.75 4.19 9.17
N CYS A 36 10.91 4.63 8.25
CA CYS A 36 10.81 4.09 6.90
C CYS A 36 11.84 4.66 5.93
N HIS A 37 12.70 5.59 6.35
CA HIS A 37 13.60 6.35 5.49
C HIS A 37 12.89 7.04 4.32
N ALA A 38 11.65 7.49 4.57
CA ALA A 38 10.84 8.24 3.62
C ALA A 38 10.92 9.74 3.92
N ASN A 39 10.69 10.57 2.90
CA ASN A 39 10.70 12.03 3.10
C ASN A 39 9.46 12.51 3.87
N TYR A 40 8.35 11.82 3.72
CA TYR A 40 7.06 12.20 4.30
C TYR A 40 6.26 10.97 4.71
N CYS A 41 5.41 11.15 5.70
CA CYS A 41 4.34 10.23 6.07
C CYS A 41 3.06 11.04 6.25
N VAL A 42 1.96 10.53 5.75
CA VAL A 42 0.63 11.13 5.90
C VAL A 42 -0.28 10.13 6.57
N GLY A 43 -0.79 10.48 7.73
CA GLY A 43 -1.76 9.67 8.46
C GLY A 43 -3.12 9.65 7.75
N CYS A 44 -3.73 8.47 7.70
CA CYS A 44 -5.08 8.26 7.19
C CYS A 44 -5.90 7.40 8.17
N ALA A 45 -7.18 7.22 7.93
CA ALA A 45 -8.06 6.56 8.90
C ALA A 45 -7.79 5.05 9.04
N ASN A 46 -7.43 4.38 7.95
CA ASN A 46 -7.24 2.93 7.91
C ASN A 46 -6.44 2.49 6.67
N GLY A 47 -6.13 1.19 6.57
CA GLY A 47 -5.34 0.64 5.46
C GLY A 47 -6.05 0.70 4.09
N LEU A 48 -7.38 0.60 4.04
CA LEU A 48 -8.12 0.76 2.79
C LEU A 48 -7.96 2.17 2.25
N ASP A 49 -8.14 3.19 3.11
CA ASP A 49 -7.94 4.58 2.72
C ASP A 49 -6.50 4.84 2.26
N ALA A 50 -5.51 4.23 2.94
CA ALA A 50 -4.11 4.34 2.53
C ALA A 50 -3.89 3.82 1.10
N LEU A 51 -4.46 2.66 0.76
CA LEU A 51 -4.36 2.08 -0.59
C LEU A 51 -5.12 2.93 -1.62
N THR A 52 -6.34 3.34 -1.29
CA THR A 52 -7.18 4.20 -2.15
C THR A 52 -6.48 5.53 -2.46
N LEU A 53 -5.93 6.19 -1.43
CA LEU A 53 -5.23 7.46 -1.58
C LEU A 53 -3.90 7.31 -2.35
N SER A 54 -3.18 6.19 -2.17
CA SER A 54 -1.95 5.92 -2.91
C SER A 54 -2.22 5.81 -4.41
N LEU A 55 -3.24 5.03 -4.81
CA LEU A 55 -3.65 4.91 -6.20
C LEU A 55 -4.18 6.25 -6.75
N ARG A 56 -5.00 6.96 -5.98
CA ARG A 56 -5.51 8.28 -6.37
C ARG A 56 -4.38 9.28 -6.60
N SER A 57 -3.34 9.24 -5.76
CA SER A 57 -2.18 10.12 -5.93
C SER A 57 -1.46 9.87 -7.26
N LEU A 58 -1.28 8.62 -7.68
CA LEU A 58 -0.71 8.27 -8.98
C LEU A 58 -1.58 8.78 -10.15
N MET A 59 -2.90 8.73 -9.99
CA MET A 59 -3.82 9.28 -11.00
C MET A 59 -3.72 10.81 -11.08
N GLU A 60 -3.69 11.52 -9.95
CA GLU A 60 -3.55 12.98 -9.91
C GLU A 60 -2.19 13.44 -10.46
N MET A 61 -1.15 12.62 -10.34
CA MET A 61 0.16 12.84 -10.94
C MET A 61 0.20 12.56 -12.45
N GLY A 62 -0.89 12.05 -13.03
CA GLY A 62 -0.99 11.71 -14.46
C GLY A 62 -0.29 10.41 -14.85
N GLU A 63 0.05 9.56 -13.88
CA GLU A 63 0.73 8.28 -14.13
C GLU A 63 -0.25 7.14 -14.42
N MET A 64 -1.50 7.30 -14.01
CA MET A 64 -2.59 6.35 -14.20
C MET A 64 -3.87 7.08 -14.60
N SER A 65 -4.77 6.38 -15.27
CA SER A 65 -6.08 6.87 -15.69
C SER A 65 -7.15 5.81 -15.45
N GLU A 66 -8.42 6.22 -15.40
CA GLU A 66 -9.55 5.29 -15.25
C GLU A 66 -9.49 4.14 -16.27
N GLY A 67 -9.74 2.93 -15.78
CA GLY A 67 -9.69 1.70 -16.54
C GLY A 67 -8.28 1.13 -16.75
N ASP A 68 -7.22 1.80 -16.26
CA ASP A 68 -5.89 1.19 -16.22
C ASP A 68 -5.86 0.02 -15.23
N GLU A 69 -4.90 -0.87 -15.41
CA GLU A 69 -4.83 -2.14 -14.72
C GLU A 69 -3.77 -2.14 -13.64
N VAL A 70 -4.12 -2.75 -12.49
CA VAL A 70 -3.22 -3.00 -11.35
C VAL A 70 -3.15 -4.50 -11.11
N ILE A 71 -1.96 -5.09 -11.24
CA ILE A 71 -1.73 -6.50 -10.93
C ILE A 71 -1.65 -6.68 -9.41
N VAL A 72 -2.39 -7.68 -8.89
CA VAL A 72 -2.44 -8.03 -7.47
C VAL A 72 -2.49 -9.53 -7.27
N PRO A 73 -2.03 -10.08 -6.13
CA PRO A 73 -2.18 -11.51 -5.84
C PRO A 73 -3.66 -11.87 -5.66
N ALA A 74 -4.09 -13.01 -6.23
CA ALA A 74 -5.49 -13.45 -6.19
C ALA A 74 -6.00 -13.78 -4.78
N ASN A 75 -5.11 -14.06 -3.83
CA ASN A 75 -5.42 -14.34 -2.42
C ASN A 75 -5.31 -13.13 -1.50
N THR A 76 -5.29 -11.92 -2.06
CA THR A 76 -5.25 -10.68 -1.26
C THR A 76 -6.53 -10.48 -0.45
N TYR A 77 -6.45 -9.66 0.61
CA TYR A 77 -7.64 -9.21 1.32
C TYR A 77 -8.47 -8.26 0.44
N ILE A 78 -9.80 -8.32 0.58
CA ILE A 78 -10.74 -7.58 -0.29
C ILE A 78 -10.45 -6.06 -0.36
N ALA A 79 -9.87 -5.46 0.68
CA ALA A 79 -9.53 -4.05 0.68
C ALA A 79 -8.60 -3.64 -0.49
N THR A 80 -7.69 -4.51 -0.91
CA THR A 80 -6.83 -4.25 -2.07
C THR A 80 -7.65 -4.07 -3.35
N ILE A 81 -8.63 -4.95 -3.56
CA ILE A 81 -9.52 -4.88 -4.73
C ILE A 81 -10.43 -3.66 -4.66
N LEU A 82 -10.98 -3.37 -3.48
CA LEU A 82 -11.85 -2.20 -3.28
C LEU A 82 -11.10 -0.89 -3.56
N ALA A 83 -9.86 -0.74 -3.07
CA ALA A 83 -9.06 0.44 -3.34
C ALA A 83 -8.85 0.69 -4.85
N ILE A 84 -8.64 -0.39 -5.61
CA ILE A 84 -8.48 -0.33 -7.07
C ILE A 84 -9.80 0.07 -7.74
N THR A 85 -10.90 -0.61 -7.38
CA THR A 85 -12.20 -0.36 -8.02
C THR A 85 -12.82 0.98 -7.64
N GLU A 86 -12.60 1.49 -6.43
CA GLU A 86 -13.01 2.84 -6.00
C GLU A 86 -12.35 3.95 -6.82
N ASN A 87 -11.16 3.70 -7.33
CA ASN A 87 -10.46 4.59 -8.24
C ASN A 87 -10.81 4.35 -9.72
N HIS A 88 -11.85 3.57 -10.03
CA HIS A 88 -12.23 3.19 -11.39
C HIS A 88 -11.11 2.50 -12.18
N LEU A 89 -10.15 1.89 -11.48
CA LEU A 89 -9.10 1.05 -12.02
C LEU A 89 -9.57 -0.40 -12.09
N LYS A 90 -8.82 -1.23 -12.78
CA LYS A 90 -9.12 -2.66 -12.96
C LYS A 90 -8.10 -3.53 -12.24
N ALA A 91 -8.54 -4.38 -11.33
CA ALA A 91 -7.70 -5.39 -10.70
C ALA A 91 -7.45 -6.56 -11.66
N VAL A 92 -6.18 -6.90 -11.86
CA VAL A 92 -5.74 -8.09 -12.59
C VAL A 92 -5.17 -9.08 -11.59
N LEU A 93 -5.86 -10.18 -11.40
CA LEU A 93 -5.51 -11.18 -10.38
C LEU A 93 -4.46 -12.14 -10.92
N VAL A 94 -3.37 -12.31 -10.19
CA VAL A 94 -2.32 -13.29 -10.47
C VAL A 94 -2.31 -14.31 -9.34
N GLU A 95 -2.30 -15.60 -9.69
CA GLU A 95 -2.30 -16.68 -8.72
C GLU A 95 -1.07 -16.64 -7.80
N PRO A 96 -1.24 -16.96 -6.51
CA PRO A 96 -0.11 -17.11 -5.60
C PRO A 96 0.55 -18.48 -5.76
N ARG A 97 1.81 -18.57 -5.38
CA ARG A 97 2.51 -19.85 -5.24
C ARG A 97 1.95 -20.62 -4.04
N ILE A 98 1.70 -21.90 -4.22
CA ILE A 98 1.13 -22.75 -3.17
C ILE A 98 2.06 -22.97 -1.97
N ASP A 99 3.37 -22.88 -2.18
CA ASP A 99 4.40 -23.09 -1.15
C ASP A 99 4.68 -21.84 -0.29
N THR A 100 4.42 -20.65 -0.83
CA THR A 100 4.74 -19.37 -0.16
C THR A 100 3.53 -18.50 0.12
N PHE A 101 2.44 -18.71 -0.61
CA PHE A 101 1.24 -17.85 -0.66
C PHE A 101 1.52 -16.41 -1.12
N GLN A 102 2.73 -16.13 -1.62
CA GLN A 102 3.06 -14.88 -2.29
C GLN A 102 2.69 -14.95 -3.76
N ILE A 103 2.49 -13.78 -4.40
CA ILE A 103 2.23 -13.69 -5.84
C ILE A 103 3.24 -14.53 -6.63
N ASP A 104 2.79 -15.30 -7.61
CA ASP A 104 3.71 -16.05 -8.47
C ASP A 104 4.34 -15.12 -9.52
N VAL A 105 5.60 -14.79 -9.30
CA VAL A 105 6.37 -13.88 -10.17
C VAL A 105 6.44 -14.39 -11.61
N GLN A 106 6.42 -15.71 -11.81
CA GLN A 106 6.49 -16.31 -13.15
C GLN A 106 5.24 -16.03 -13.99
N LEU A 107 4.10 -15.72 -13.34
CA LEU A 107 2.84 -15.43 -14.01
C LEU A 107 2.58 -13.94 -14.22
N ILE A 108 3.41 -13.07 -13.63
CA ILE A 108 3.20 -11.61 -13.71
C ILE A 108 3.30 -11.11 -15.15
N GLU A 109 4.36 -11.49 -15.88
CA GLU A 109 4.58 -10.98 -17.25
C GLU A 109 3.47 -11.40 -18.22
N GLU A 110 2.87 -12.57 -18.05
CA GLU A 110 1.75 -13.04 -18.86
C GLU A 110 0.46 -12.21 -18.63
N ALA A 111 0.34 -11.62 -17.45
CA ALA A 111 -0.80 -10.78 -17.08
C ALA A 111 -0.65 -9.30 -17.50
N ILE A 112 0.54 -8.88 -17.97
CA ILE A 112 0.80 -7.50 -18.37
C ILE A 112 0.15 -7.19 -19.71
N THR A 113 -0.59 -6.09 -19.76
CA THR A 113 -1.16 -5.50 -20.97
C THR A 113 -0.67 -4.06 -21.17
N PRO A 114 -0.92 -3.41 -22.31
CA PRO A 114 -0.62 -1.98 -22.47
C PRO A 114 -1.32 -1.06 -21.47
N ARG A 115 -2.36 -1.55 -20.79
CA ARG A 115 -3.10 -0.82 -19.73
C ARG A 115 -2.55 -1.07 -18.34
N THR A 116 -1.69 -2.03 -18.14
CA THR A 116 -1.08 -2.29 -16.84
C THR A 116 -0.14 -1.14 -16.46
N LYS A 117 -0.37 -0.54 -15.29
CA LYS A 117 0.40 0.60 -14.78
C LYS A 117 1.08 0.33 -13.44
N ALA A 118 0.57 -0.62 -12.68
CA ALA A 118 1.13 -0.91 -11.37
C ALA A 118 1.06 -2.41 -11.02
N ILE A 119 1.95 -2.80 -10.12
CA ILE A 119 1.89 -4.05 -9.36
C ILE A 119 1.74 -3.67 -7.89
N MET A 120 0.72 -4.19 -7.22
CA MET A 120 0.52 -4.02 -5.78
C MET A 120 0.81 -5.32 -5.07
N LEU A 121 1.87 -5.35 -4.26
CA LEU A 121 2.28 -6.52 -3.52
C LEU A 121 1.56 -6.60 -2.16
N VAL A 122 1.41 -7.81 -1.67
CA VAL A 122 0.90 -8.06 -0.33
C VAL A 122 1.90 -8.91 0.44
N ASN A 123 2.47 -8.35 1.49
CA ASN A 123 3.36 -9.05 2.42
C ASN A 123 2.53 -9.94 3.37
N LEU A 124 1.92 -10.98 2.80
CA LEU A 124 0.96 -11.82 3.50
C LEU A 124 1.60 -12.46 4.76
N TYR A 125 0.95 -12.28 5.91
CA TYR A 125 1.44 -12.72 7.22
C TYR A 125 2.84 -12.19 7.59
N GLY A 126 3.20 -10.99 7.10
CA GLY A 126 4.50 -10.38 7.37
C GLY A 126 5.67 -10.96 6.56
N LYS A 127 5.39 -11.84 5.59
CA LYS A 127 6.39 -12.42 4.71
C LYS A 127 6.64 -11.49 3.52
N ASN A 128 7.90 -11.12 3.29
CA ASN A 128 8.25 -10.25 2.17
C ASN A 128 7.88 -10.88 0.82
N ALA A 129 7.05 -10.18 0.05
CA ALA A 129 6.62 -10.58 -1.29
C ALA A 129 7.55 -10.05 -2.40
N TYR A 130 8.36 -9.02 -2.10
CA TYR A 130 9.27 -8.45 -3.07
C TYR A 130 10.41 -9.41 -3.42
N THR A 131 10.71 -9.48 -4.71
CA THR A 131 11.92 -10.13 -5.24
C THR A 131 12.59 -9.21 -6.26
N PRO A 132 13.92 -9.33 -6.50
CA PRO A 132 14.59 -8.55 -7.55
C PRO A 132 13.94 -8.70 -8.93
N LEU A 133 13.43 -9.89 -9.25
CA LEU A 133 12.72 -10.13 -10.52
C LEU A 133 11.47 -9.27 -10.68
N ILE A 134 10.73 -8.99 -9.59
CA ILE A 134 9.59 -8.05 -9.63
C ILE A 134 10.09 -6.63 -9.95
N GLY A 135 11.20 -6.22 -9.35
CA GLY A 135 11.84 -4.94 -9.66
C GLY A 135 12.23 -4.83 -11.13
N ASP A 136 12.87 -5.88 -11.68
CA ASP A 136 13.25 -5.96 -13.09
C ASP A 136 12.02 -5.86 -14.03
N ILE A 137 10.93 -6.56 -13.68
CA ILE A 137 9.66 -6.48 -14.42
C ILE A 137 9.11 -5.04 -14.38
N CYS A 138 9.06 -4.43 -13.20
CA CYS A 138 8.59 -3.04 -13.07
C CYS A 138 9.42 -2.07 -13.91
N GLN A 139 10.74 -2.22 -13.90
CA GLN A 139 11.63 -1.40 -14.73
C GLN A 139 11.42 -1.63 -16.22
N LYS A 140 11.35 -2.89 -16.64
CA LYS A 140 11.16 -3.28 -18.06
C LYS A 140 9.86 -2.74 -18.65
N TYR A 141 8.77 -2.76 -17.89
CA TYR A 141 7.45 -2.37 -18.34
C TYR A 141 7.00 -1.00 -17.83
N HIS A 142 7.90 -0.26 -17.16
CA HIS A 142 7.61 1.07 -16.58
C HIS A 142 6.40 1.06 -15.62
N LEU A 143 6.29 0.02 -14.78
CA LEU A 143 5.21 -0.13 -13.83
C LEU A 143 5.57 0.48 -12.47
N ARG A 144 4.58 1.04 -11.78
CA ARG A 144 4.70 1.43 -10.38
C ARG A 144 4.58 0.21 -9.48
N LEU A 145 5.38 0.19 -8.40
CA LEU A 145 5.33 -0.85 -7.37
C LEU A 145 4.78 -0.25 -6.08
N LEU A 146 3.72 -0.87 -5.56
CA LEU A 146 3.00 -0.49 -4.34
C LEU A 146 3.05 -1.63 -3.32
#